data_6a1a81d4df33c40179ffeee612319e5b
#
_entry.id   6a1a81d4df33c40179ffeee612319e5b
#
_cell.length_a   1.000
_cell.length_b   1.000
_cell.length_c   1.000
_cell.angle_alpha   90.00
_cell.angle_beta   90.00
_cell.angle_gamma   90.00
#
_symmetry.space_group_name_H-M   'P 1'
#
loop_
_entity.id
_entity.type
_entity.pdbx_description
1 polymer ?
#
loop_
_entity_poly.entity_id
_entity_poly.type
_entity_poly.pdbx_seq_one_letter_code
_entity_poly.pdbx_strand_id
1 'polypeptide(L)'
;VELPEVSGLEIASTIREQDLDSTIIFVTSHPECQNDIFYSRLLAVDYINKDKLWADRFEKTIIYSVKNLNKRRILSFEFNYNSYRLPINEILYVEKVQDNQKCTINMENGEKYEIVSTISELKNKLGPSFFQSHKSYLVNVEKIKKINYADNTITFQNNKRLYLLSNRNKKGLREYVANYWKIHMCIINDYRS
;
A
#
# COMPACT_ATOMS: atom_id res chain seq x y z
N VAL A 1 12.13 -23.36 14.11
CA VAL A 1 12.91 -22.12 14.19
C VAL A 1 13.35 -21.96 15.62
N GLU A 2 14.59 -22.33 15.91
CA GLU A 2 15.16 -22.22 17.25
C GLU A 2 15.78 -20.83 17.44
N LEU A 3 15.37 -20.17 18.51
CA LEU A 3 15.98 -18.98 19.07
C LEU A 3 16.51 -19.34 20.45
N PRO A 4 17.50 -18.59 21.01
CA PRO A 4 18.22 -19.05 22.24
C PRO A 4 17.33 -19.33 23.46
N GLU A 5 16.12 -18.79 23.52
CA GLU A 5 15.22 -18.93 24.69
C GLU A 5 13.77 -19.31 24.35
N VAL A 6 13.31 -19.06 23.11
CA VAL A 6 11.89 -19.28 22.72
C VAL A 6 11.83 -19.75 21.28
N SER A 7 10.94 -20.69 20.97
CA SER A 7 10.68 -21.16 19.61
C SER A 7 10.00 -20.08 18.77
N GLY A 8 10.40 -19.94 17.50
CA GLY A 8 9.72 -19.04 16.55
C GLY A 8 8.24 -19.40 16.35
N LEU A 9 7.85 -20.64 16.59
CA LEU A 9 6.46 -21.10 16.60
C LEU A 9 5.67 -20.54 17.78
N GLU A 10 6.25 -20.54 18.97
CA GLU A 10 5.62 -19.98 20.17
C GLU A 10 5.42 -18.47 20.03
N ILE A 11 6.43 -17.76 19.52
CA ILE A 11 6.31 -16.32 19.24
C ILE A 11 5.17 -16.06 18.25
N ALA A 12 5.11 -16.81 17.17
CA ALA A 12 4.08 -16.67 16.15
C ALA A 12 2.69 -17.01 16.71
N SER A 13 2.56 -18.00 17.57
CA SER A 13 1.31 -18.32 18.27
C SER A 13 0.86 -17.17 19.16
N THR A 14 1.75 -16.61 19.96
CA THR A 14 1.45 -15.46 20.83
C THR A 14 1.01 -14.22 20.02
N ILE A 15 1.67 -13.95 18.89
CA ILE A 15 1.25 -12.88 17.98
C ILE A 15 -0.17 -13.16 17.47
N ARG A 16 -0.45 -14.38 17.04
CA ARG A 16 -1.72 -14.76 16.43
C ARG A 16 -2.90 -14.72 17.39
N GLU A 17 -2.69 -14.94 18.67
CA GLU A 17 -3.69 -14.78 19.72
C GLU A 17 -4.16 -13.32 19.87
N GLN A 18 -3.30 -12.36 19.58
CA GLN A 18 -3.57 -10.94 19.74
C GLN A 18 -3.88 -10.22 18.42
N ASP A 19 -3.31 -10.70 17.31
CA ASP A 19 -3.40 -10.07 15.98
C ASP A 19 -3.47 -11.12 14.87
N LEU A 20 -4.67 -11.23 14.29
CA LEU A 20 -4.93 -12.11 13.16
C LEU A 20 -4.45 -11.53 11.81
N ASP A 21 -4.24 -10.22 11.73
CA ASP A 21 -3.94 -9.51 10.48
C ASP A 21 -2.43 -9.34 10.23
N SER A 22 -1.61 -9.46 11.26
CA SER A 22 -0.14 -9.40 11.12
C SER A 22 0.40 -10.42 10.12
N THR A 23 1.30 -9.97 9.27
CA THR A 23 1.99 -10.86 8.32
C THR A 23 3.11 -11.62 9.03
N ILE A 24 3.04 -12.95 9.01
CA ILE A 24 4.07 -13.83 9.55
C ILE A 24 4.79 -14.53 8.38
N ILE A 25 6.11 -14.43 8.37
CA ILE A 25 7.00 -15.13 7.42
C ILE A 25 8.05 -15.85 8.22
N PHE A 26 8.17 -17.15 8.06
CA PHE A 26 9.22 -17.93 8.68
C PHE A 26 10.45 -18.00 7.76
N VAL A 27 11.62 -17.69 8.29
CA VAL A 27 12.91 -17.85 7.60
C VAL A 27 13.81 -18.73 8.46
N THR A 28 14.17 -19.91 7.98
CA THR A 28 14.86 -20.92 8.79
C THR A 28 15.85 -21.73 7.97
N SER A 29 16.82 -22.34 8.67
CA SER A 29 17.72 -23.36 8.09
C SER A 29 17.20 -24.79 8.31
N HIS A 30 16.05 -24.94 8.97
CA HIS A 30 15.47 -26.22 9.38
C HIS A 30 14.21 -26.54 8.55
N PRO A 31 14.36 -27.19 7.37
CA PRO A 31 13.23 -27.46 6.47
C PRO A 31 12.22 -28.44 7.09
N GLU A 32 12.62 -29.26 8.04
CA GLU A 32 11.79 -30.24 8.77
C GLU A 32 10.65 -29.57 9.56
N CYS A 33 10.82 -28.33 10.03
CA CYS A 33 9.81 -27.61 10.79
C CYS A 33 8.62 -27.11 9.96
N GLN A 34 8.63 -27.26 8.63
CA GLN A 34 7.58 -26.75 7.75
C GLN A 34 6.21 -27.35 8.07
N ASN A 35 6.15 -28.64 8.36
CA ASN A 35 4.91 -29.33 8.69
C ASN A 35 4.31 -28.83 10.01
N ASP A 36 5.14 -28.56 11.03
CA ASP A 36 4.68 -28.07 12.32
C ASP A 36 4.05 -26.67 12.18
N ILE A 37 4.63 -25.81 11.34
CA ILE A 37 4.08 -24.48 11.03
C ILE A 37 2.73 -24.61 10.34
N PHE A 38 2.60 -25.52 9.40
CA PHE A 38 1.35 -25.75 8.69
C PHE A 38 0.23 -26.27 9.62
N TYR A 39 0.54 -27.24 10.46
CA TYR A 39 -0.42 -27.79 11.43
C TYR A 39 -0.81 -26.79 12.52
N SER A 40 0.07 -25.85 12.88
CA SER A 40 -0.18 -24.83 13.92
C SER A 40 -1.20 -23.76 13.52
N ARG A 41 -1.68 -23.75 12.25
CA ARG A 41 -2.67 -22.79 11.72
C ARG A 41 -2.30 -21.33 11.96
N LEU A 42 -1.01 -21.01 11.95
CA LEU A 42 -0.48 -19.66 12.22
C LEU A 42 -0.73 -18.66 11.10
N LEU A 43 -1.38 -19.08 10.00
CA LEU A 43 -1.67 -18.24 8.83
C LEU A 43 -0.41 -17.51 8.32
N ALA A 44 0.74 -18.21 8.34
CA ALA A 44 1.96 -17.68 7.77
C ALA A 44 1.80 -17.49 6.26
N VAL A 45 2.30 -16.37 5.74
CA VAL A 45 2.25 -16.05 4.30
C VAL A 45 3.27 -16.89 3.54
N ASP A 46 4.42 -17.14 4.14
CA ASP A 46 5.46 -17.96 3.53
C ASP A 46 6.35 -18.62 4.58
N TYR A 47 6.98 -19.72 4.14
CA TYR A 47 8.04 -20.42 4.84
C TYR A 47 9.26 -20.49 3.92
N ILE A 48 10.35 -19.83 4.30
CA ILE A 48 11.54 -19.68 3.47
C ILE A 48 12.69 -20.45 4.12
N ASN A 49 13.16 -21.46 3.41
CA ASN A 49 14.40 -22.13 3.80
C ASN A 49 15.61 -21.28 3.41
N LYS A 50 16.62 -21.17 4.29
CA LYS A 50 17.87 -20.44 4.06
C LYS A 50 18.80 -21.23 3.12
N ASP A 51 18.36 -21.43 1.87
CA ASP A 51 19.17 -21.94 0.76
C ASP A 51 19.88 -20.79 0.01
N LYS A 52 20.43 -21.08 -1.15
CA LYS A 52 21.16 -20.07 -1.97
C LYS A 52 20.28 -18.92 -2.47
N LEU A 53 18.99 -19.09 -2.57
CA LEU A 53 18.03 -18.13 -3.15
C LEU A 53 17.05 -17.53 -2.13
N TRP A 54 17.27 -17.78 -0.83
CA TRP A 54 16.34 -17.35 0.20
C TRP A 54 16.11 -15.83 0.25
N ALA A 55 17.13 -15.03 -0.05
CA ALA A 55 17.04 -13.57 0.00
C ALA A 55 16.10 -13.03 -1.08
N ASP A 56 16.19 -13.54 -2.31
CA ASP A 56 15.30 -13.17 -3.41
C ASP A 56 13.84 -13.58 -3.12
N ARG A 57 13.64 -14.77 -2.56
CA ARG A 57 12.32 -15.23 -2.16
C ARG A 57 11.75 -14.38 -1.02
N PHE A 58 12.56 -14.04 -0.04
CA PHE A 58 12.18 -13.18 1.08
C PHE A 58 11.75 -11.79 0.59
N GLU A 59 12.54 -11.16 -0.30
CA GLU A 59 12.19 -9.87 -0.89
C GLU A 59 10.84 -9.95 -1.61
N LYS A 60 10.63 -10.95 -2.48
CA LYS A 60 9.37 -11.18 -3.20
C LYS A 60 8.18 -11.34 -2.24
N THR A 61 8.35 -12.10 -1.17
CA THR A 61 7.31 -12.34 -0.18
C THR A 61 6.97 -11.08 0.61
N ILE A 62 7.97 -10.29 1.02
CA ILE A 62 7.74 -8.99 1.69
C ILE A 62 6.91 -8.07 0.78
N ILE A 63 7.30 -7.96 -0.49
CA ILE A 63 6.63 -7.10 -1.45
C ILE A 63 5.18 -7.56 -1.69
N TYR A 64 4.95 -8.86 -1.82
CA TYR A 64 3.60 -9.44 -1.92
C TYR A 64 2.75 -9.12 -0.69
N SER A 65 3.32 -9.26 0.51
CA SER A 65 2.66 -8.99 1.78
C SER A 65 2.25 -7.52 1.91
N VAL A 66 3.16 -6.59 1.62
CA VAL A 66 2.87 -5.14 1.65
C VAL A 66 1.75 -4.78 0.67
N LYS A 67 1.74 -5.37 -0.54
CA LYS A 67 0.65 -5.15 -1.52
C LYS A 67 -0.70 -5.63 -1.00
N ASN A 68 -0.75 -6.78 -0.36
CA ASN A 68 -2.01 -7.32 0.16
C ASN A 68 -2.52 -6.53 1.38
N LEU A 69 -1.64 -6.06 2.24
CA LEU A 69 -1.99 -5.15 3.32
C LEU A 69 -2.62 -3.85 2.77
N ASN A 70 -2.04 -3.27 1.73
CA ASN A 70 -2.57 -2.07 1.10
C ASN A 70 -3.96 -2.29 0.47
N LYS A 71 -4.24 -3.47 -0.07
CA LYS A 71 -5.57 -3.81 -0.62
C LYS A 71 -6.67 -3.87 0.43
N ARG A 72 -6.34 -4.17 1.69
CA ARG A 72 -7.31 -4.28 2.81
C ARG A 72 -7.51 -2.97 3.57
N ARG A 73 -6.74 -1.92 3.27
CA ARG A 73 -6.84 -0.66 3.99
C ARG A 73 -8.13 0.08 3.63
N ILE A 74 -8.87 0.44 4.67
CA ILE A 74 -10.15 1.17 4.57
C ILE A 74 -9.97 2.55 5.19
N LEU A 75 -10.40 3.59 4.48
CA LEU A 75 -10.59 4.92 5.05
C LEU A 75 -12.01 5.00 5.64
N SER A 76 -12.10 5.10 6.96
CA SER A 76 -13.37 5.27 7.66
C SER A 76 -13.50 6.71 8.16
N PHE A 77 -14.68 7.32 7.96
CA PHE A 77 -14.98 8.67 8.43
C PHE A 77 -16.50 8.90 8.51
N GLU A 78 -16.88 9.96 9.20
CA GLU A 78 -18.28 10.41 9.28
C GLU A 78 -18.43 11.76 8.58
N PHE A 79 -19.52 11.92 7.84
CA PHE A 79 -19.88 13.17 7.19
C PHE A 79 -21.39 13.26 7.01
N ASN A 80 -21.99 14.38 7.43
CA ASN A 80 -23.44 14.62 7.34
C ASN A 80 -24.28 13.46 7.90
N TYR A 81 -23.98 13.03 9.13
CA TYR A 81 -24.65 11.92 9.86
C TYR A 81 -24.55 10.54 9.18
N ASN A 82 -23.68 10.40 8.18
CA ASN A 82 -23.43 9.12 7.53
C ASN A 82 -22.01 8.64 7.86
N SER A 83 -21.87 7.34 8.09
CA SER A 83 -20.57 6.67 8.25
C SER A 83 -20.15 6.07 6.93
N TYR A 84 -18.92 6.39 6.48
CA TYR A 84 -18.34 5.91 5.24
C TYR A 84 -17.17 4.99 5.49
N ARG A 85 -17.04 3.95 4.66
CA ARG A 85 -15.90 3.01 4.65
C ARG A 85 -15.46 2.82 3.22
N LEU A 86 -14.40 3.53 2.82
CA LEU A 86 -13.90 3.54 1.44
C LEU A 86 -12.61 2.73 1.32
N PRO A 87 -12.51 1.79 0.36
CA PRO A 87 -11.26 1.11 0.05
C PRO A 87 -10.21 2.11 -0.45
N ILE A 88 -9.09 2.23 0.28
CA ILE A 88 -8.04 3.22 -0.06
C ILE A 88 -7.45 2.95 -1.45
N ASN A 89 -7.35 1.68 -1.84
CA ASN A 89 -6.85 1.28 -3.15
C ASN A 89 -7.77 1.67 -4.33
N GLU A 90 -9.02 2.07 -4.09
CA GLU A 90 -9.95 2.54 -5.13
C GLU A 90 -9.98 4.07 -5.24
N ILE A 91 -9.31 4.78 -4.34
CA ILE A 91 -9.20 6.23 -4.40
C ILE A 91 -8.20 6.63 -5.49
N LEU A 92 -8.60 7.47 -6.45
CA LEU A 92 -7.72 8.03 -7.47
C LEU A 92 -6.93 9.23 -6.96
N TYR A 93 -7.64 10.21 -6.42
CA TYR A 93 -7.05 11.42 -5.88
C TYR A 93 -7.98 12.09 -4.87
N VAL A 94 -7.40 12.94 -4.06
CA VAL A 94 -8.13 13.83 -3.14
C VAL A 94 -7.89 15.27 -3.55
N GLU A 95 -8.94 16.06 -3.51
CA GLU A 95 -8.96 17.48 -3.86
C GLU A 95 -9.41 18.30 -2.65
N LYS A 96 -8.64 19.36 -2.32
CA LYS A 96 -9.06 20.34 -1.32
C LYS A 96 -10.17 21.23 -1.89
N VAL A 97 -11.28 21.34 -1.20
CA VAL A 97 -12.34 22.29 -1.52
C VAL A 97 -11.88 23.69 -1.11
N GLN A 98 -12.02 24.67 -2.01
CA GLN A 98 -11.64 26.06 -1.73
C GLN A 98 -12.47 26.61 -0.56
N ASP A 99 -11.82 27.39 0.30
CA ASP A 99 -12.40 28.13 1.44
C ASP A 99 -13.05 27.29 2.56
N ASN A 100 -12.85 25.95 2.54
CA ASN A 100 -13.35 25.05 3.57
C ASN A 100 -12.26 24.10 4.08
N GLN A 101 -12.40 23.65 5.33
CA GLN A 101 -11.59 22.56 5.89
C GLN A 101 -12.08 21.19 5.39
N LYS A 102 -12.52 21.15 4.12
CA LYS A 102 -13.08 19.95 3.47
C LYS A 102 -12.20 19.50 2.30
N CYS A 103 -12.22 18.23 2.09
CA CYS A 103 -11.64 17.60 0.91
C CYS A 103 -12.70 16.74 0.20
N THR A 104 -12.56 16.60 -1.11
CA THR A 104 -13.33 15.67 -1.93
C THR A 104 -12.45 14.47 -2.28
N ILE A 105 -12.89 13.27 -1.94
CA ILE A 105 -12.28 12.01 -2.30
C ILE A 105 -12.90 11.57 -3.64
N ASN A 106 -12.07 11.33 -4.66
CA ASN A 106 -12.50 10.90 -5.99
C ASN A 106 -12.14 9.44 -6.19
N MET A 107 -13.16 8.59 -6.35
CA MET A 107 -13.03 7.14 -6.52
C MET A 107 -12.82 6.74 -7.98
N GLU A 108 -12.31 5.53 -8.19
CA GLU A 108 -12.08 4.94 -9.52
C GLU A 108 -13.38 4.73 -10.32
N ASN A 109 -14.46 4.37 -9.63
CA ASN A 109 -15.80 4.20 -10.19
C ASN A 109 -16.52 5.52 -10.55
N GLY A 110 -15.91 6.66 -10.24
CA GLY A 110 -16.44 8.00 -10.51
C GLY A 110 -17.22 8.62 -9.35
N GLU A 111 -17.48 7.88 -8.29
CA GLU A 111 -18.11 8.41 -7.08
C GLU A 111 -17.20 9.44 -6.39
N LYS A 112 -17.85 10.38 -5.67
CA LYS A 112 -17.18 11.43 -4.92
C LYS A 112 -17.74 11.51 -3.51
N TYR A 113 -16.84 11.65 -2.53
CA TYR A 113 -17.21 11.76 -1.13
C TYR A 113 -16.56 13.00 -0.51
N GLU A 114 -17.30 13.74 0.27
CA GLU A 114 -16.76 14.86 1.06
C GLU A 114 -16.31 14.37 2.44
N ILE A 115 -15.20 14.92 2.92
CA ILE A 115 -14.66 14.67 4.25
C ILE A 115 -14.16 15.99 4.86
N VAL A 116 -14.43 16.20 6.16
CA VAL A 116 -13.84 17.29 6.93
C VAL A 116 -12.43 16.86 7.35
N SER A 117 -11.44 17.30 6.62
CA SER A 117 -10.02 17.00 6.88
C SER A 117 -9.12 17.88 6.02
N THR A 118 -7.86 17.99 6.41
CA THR A 118 -6.82 18.67 5.63
C THR A 118 -6.10 17.70 4.70
N ILE A 119 -5.45 18.23 3.64
CA ILE A 119 -4.58 17.43 2.74
C ILE A 119 -3.47 16.73 3.53
N SER A 120 -2.91 17.38 4.55
CA SER A 120 -1.83 16.82 5.36
C SER A 120 -2.29 15.62 6.20
N GLU A 121 -3.43 15.75 6.87
CA GLU A 121 -4.03 14.66 7.64
C GLU A 121 -4.39 13.47 6.75
N LEU A 122 -5.00 13.74 5.59
CA LEU A 122 -5.35 12.69 4.64
C LEU A 122 -4.11 12.00 4.07
N LYS A 123 -3.03 12.74 3.82
CA LYS A 123 -1.76 12.13 3.40
C LYS A 123 -1.26 11.10 4.41
N ASN A 124 -1.32 11.42 5.70
CA ASN A 124 -0.90 10.51 6.76
C ASN A 124 -1.82 9.28 6.86
N LYS A 125 -3.15 9.48 6.77
CA LYS A 125 -4.14 8.38 6.81
C LYS A 125 -4.08 7.46 5.60
N LEU A 126 -3.91 8.04 4.41
CA LEU A 126 -3.87 7.30 3.14
C LEU A 126 -2.52 6.62 2.89
N GLY A 127 -1.44 7.11 3.51
CA GLY A 127 -0.13 6.47 3.53
C GLY A 127 0.68 6.59 2.23
N PRO A 128 1.68 5.70 2.04
CA PRO A 128 2.73 5.89 1.04
C PRO A 128 2.29 5.74 -0.42
N SER A 129 1.12 5.20 -0.71
CA SER A 129 0.59 5.20 -2.08
C SER A 129 0.13 6.59 -2.54
N PHE A 130 0.08 7.59 -1.64
CA PHE A 130 -0.39 8.93 -1.97
C PHE A 130 0.74 9.98 -1.92
N PHE A 131 0.87 10.71 -3.02
CA PHE A 131 1.81 11.82 -3.16
C PHE A 131 1.08 13.15 -3.30
N GLN A 132 1.54 14.19 -2.58
CA GLN A 132 1.01 15.54 -2.71
C GLN A 132 1.58 16.22 -3.97
N SER A 133 0.86 16.13 -5.07
CA SER A 133 1.26 16.67 -6.37
C SER A 133 1.03 18.18 -6.52
N HIS A 134 0.13 18.74 -5.71
CA HIS A 134 -0.20 20.17 -5.64
C HIS A 134 -0.62 20.54 -4.22
N LYS A 135 -0.59 21.84 -3.86
CA LYS A 135 -1.09 22.30 -2.55
C LYS A 135 -2.51 21.83 -2.21
N SER A 136 -3.32 21.58 -3.25
CA SER A 136 -4.72 21.15 -3.14
C SER A 136 -4.98 19.71 -3.56
N TYR A 137 -3.96 18.93 -3.96
CA TYR A 137 -4.18 17.58 -4.48
C TYR A 137 -3.25 16.55 -3.88
N LEU A 138 -3.84 15.40 -3.49
CA LEU A 138 -3.12 14.14 -3.24
C LEU A 138 -3.47 13.16 -4.36
N VAL A 139 -2.51 12.53 -4.99
CA VAL A 139 -2.71 11.56 -6.06
C VAL A 139 -2.25 10.17 -5.62
N ASN A 140 -3.03 9.16 -5.92
CA ASN A 140 -2.66 7.77 -5.71
C ASN A 140 -1.71 7.34 -6.83
N VAL A 141 -0.44 7.11 -6.50
CA VAL A 141 0.59 6.77 -7.49
C VAL A 141 0.42 5.37 -8.07
N GLU A 142 -0.28 4.46 -7.38
CA GLU A 142 -0.63 3.13 -7.89
C GLU A 142 -1.65 3.18 -9.03
N LYS A 143 -2.46 4.22 -9.08
CA LYS A 143 -3.51 4.42 -10.09
C LYS A 143 -3.06 5.24 -11.29
N ILE A 144 -1.84 5.76 -11.28
CA ILE A 144 -1.30 6.54 -12.38
C ILE A 144 -0.93 5.62 -13.55
N LYS A 145 -1.50 5.92 -14.74
CA LYS A 145 -1.13 5.31 -16.01
C LYS A 145 -0.01 6.08 -16.72
N LYS A 146 -0.08 7.43 -16.67
CA LYS A 146 0.87 8.31 -17.38
C LYS A 146 0.96 9.66 -16.69
N ILE A 147 2.15 10.21 -16.60
CA ILE A 147 2.41 11.58 -16.16
C ILE A 147 3.00 12.35 -17.33
N ASN A 148 2.41 13.48 -17.70
CA ASN A 148 2.99 14.43 -18.63
C ASN A 148 3.51 15.65 -17.86
N TYR A 149 4.82 15.73 -17.74
CA TYR A 149 5.50 16.81 -17.01
C TYR A 149 5.55 18.13 -17.80
N ALA A 150 5.30 18.11 -19.12
CA ALA A 150 5.29 19.31 -19.95
C ALA A 150 4.00 20.11 -19.69
N ASP A 151 2.85 19.46 -19.70
CA ASP A 151 1.55 20.07 -19.52
C ASP A 151 0.92 19.90 -18.13
N ASN A 152 1.68 19.38 -17.16
CA ASN A 152 1.23 19.19 -15.76
C ASN A 152 0.02 18.25 -15.61
N THR A 153 -0.15 17.28 -16.51
CA THR A 153 -1.28 16.36 -16.44
C THR A 153 -0.89 14.99 -15.92
N ILE A 154 -1.83 14.39 -15.20
CA ILE A 154 -1.80 13.00 -14.73
C ILE A 154 -2.96 12.27 -15.39
N THR A 155 -2.67 11.14 -16.03
CA THR A 155 -3.67 10.22 -16.58
C THR A 155 -3.72 8.99 -15.69
N PHE A 156 -4.90 8.64 -15.21
CA PHE A 156 -5.15 7.46 -14.40
C PHE A 156 -5.42 6.22 -15.24
N GLN A 157 -5.43 5.04 -14.63
CA GLN A 157 -5.67 3.75 -15.29
C GLN A 157 -7.04 3.67 -15.97
N ASN A 158 -8.06 4.36 -15.43
CA ASN A 158 -9.39 4.51 -16.03
C ASN A 158 -9.45 5.56 -17.18
N ASN A 159 -8.28 6.00 -17.69
CA ASN A 159 -8.08 7.00 -18.75
C ASN A 159 -8.52 8.43 -18.40
N LYS A 160 -8.92 8.72 -17.17
CA LYS A 160 -9.21 10.08 -16.71
C LYS A 160 -7.92 10.90 -16.69
N ARG A 161 -7.87 12.01 -17.42
CA ARG A 161 -6.72 12.94 -17.51
C ARG A 161 -7.07 14.26 -16.85
N LEU A 162 -6.21 14.72 -15.93
CA LEU A 162 -6.46 15.90 -15.11
C LEU A 162 -5.16 16.70 -14.86
N TYR A 163 -5.31 18.01 -14.65
CA TYR A 163 -4.24 18.95 -14.31
C TYR A 163 -4.02 18.95 -12.79
N LEU A 164 -3.34 17.95 -12.27
CA LEU A 164 -3.16 17.75 -10.82
C LEU A 164 -1.72 18.03 -10.34
N LEU A 165 -0.82 18.44 -11.23
CA LEU A 165 0.60 18.59 -10.92
C LEU A 165 1.02 20.06 -10.91
N SER A 166 1.64 20.51 -9.81
CA SER A 166 2.27 21.84 -9.77
C SER A 166 3.70 21.79 -10.29
N ASN A 167 4.18 22.90 -10.87
CA ASN A 167 5.58 23.01 -11.32
C ASN A 167 6.59 22.74 -10.20
N ARG A 168 6.29 23.19 -8.97
CA ARG A 168 7.12 22.96 -7.78
C ARG A 168 7.29 21.48 -7.44
N ASN A 169 6.26 20.67 -7.64
CA ASN A 169 6.25 19.28 -7.21
C ASN A 169 6.63 18.28 -8.31
N LYS A 170 6.94 18.75 -9.53
CA LYS A 170 7.34 17.90 -10.67
C LYS A 170 8.53 17.00 -10.33
N LYS A 171 9.62 17.59 -9.81
CA LYS A 171 10.84 16.85 -9.46
C LYS A 171 10.55 15.81 -8.38
N GLY A 172 9.87 16.22 -7.31
CA GLY A 172 9.51 15.32 -6.21
C GLY A 172 8.60 14.17 -6.64
N LEU A 173 7.60 14.42 -7.48
CA LEU A 173 6.74 13.34 -8.00
C LEU A 173 7.54 12.38 -8.89
N ARG A 174 8.45 12.88 -9.75
CA ARG A 174 9.28 12.03 -10.61
C ARG A 174 10.16 11.08 -9.80
N GLU A 175 10.83 11.58 -8.79
CA GLU A 175 11.69 10.79 -7.90
C GLU A 175 10.84 9.79 -7.08
N TYR A 176 9.72 10.23 -6.55
CA TYR A 176 8.82 9.40 -5.76
C TYR A 176 8.27 8.22 -6.57
N VAL A 177 7.74 8.50 -7.75
CA VAL A 177 7.17 7.49 -8.66
C VAL A 177 8.24 6.52 -9.14
N ALA A 178 9.45 7.00 -9.49
CA ALA A 178 10.55 6.14 -9.90
C ALA A 178 10.94 5.15 -8.79
N ASN A 179 11.06 5.61 -7.56
CA ASN A 179 11.36 4.75 -6.41
C ASN A 179 10.19 3.80 -6.09
N TYR A 180 8.96 4.32 -6.07
CA TYR A 180 7.76 3.54 -5.79
C TYR A 180 7.56 2.43 -6.82
N TRP A 181 7.65 2.73 -8.12
CA TRP A 181 7.48 1.75 -9.18
C TRP A 181 8.65 0.77 -9.25
N LYS A 182 9.90 1.19 -8.98
CA LYS A 182 11.04 0.27 -8.91
C LYS A 182 10.81 -0.83 -7.88
N ILE A 183 10.38 -0.46 -6.67
CA ILE A 183 10.05 -1.42 -5.62
C ILE A 183 8.89 -2.34 -6.06
N HIS A 184 7.92 -1.85 -6.84
CA HIS A 184 6.72 -2.59 -7.22
C HIS A 184 6.83 -3.28 -8.59
N MET A 185 7.72 -2.84 -9.50
CA MET A 185 7.91 -3.44 -10.84
C MET A 185 8.88 -4.62 -10.86
N CYS A 186 9.82 -4.72 -9.93
CA CYS A 186 10.63 -5.93 -9.76
C CYS A 186 9.80 -7.21 -9.61
N ILE A 187 8.49 -7.05 -9.28
CA ILE A 187 7.58 -8.16 -9.03
C ILE A 187 6.84 -8.66 -10.29
N ILE A 188 6.64 -7.79 -11.29
CA ILE A 188 5.79 -8.14 -12.44
C ILE A 188 6.59 -8.91 -13.52
N ASN A 189 7.88 -8.68 -13.61
CA ASN A 189 8.71 -9.34 -14.63
C ASN A 189 9.04 -10.80 -14.31
N ASP A 190 9.00 -11.21 -13.04
CA ASP A 190 9.32 -12.58 -12.62
C ASP A 190 8.14 -13.58 -12.73
N TYR A 191 6.92 -13.09 -12.99
CA TYR A 191 5.74 -13.96 -13.22
C TYR A 191 5.46 -14.24 -14.71
N ARG A 192 6.30 -13.77 -15.63
CA ARG A 192 6.15 -13.98 -17.08
C ARG A 192 7.26 -14.83 -17.73
N SER A 193 8.11 -15.45 -16.93
CA SER A 193 9.10 -16.41 -17.42
C SER A 193 8.76 -17.84 -16.99
#